data_bac1db3be0d4b88df2ef9ce41a9e3ee0
#
_entry.id   bac1db3be0d4b88df2ef9ce41a9e3ee0
#
_cell.length_a   1.000
_cell.length_b   1.000
_cell.length_c   1.000
_cell.angle_alpha   90.00
_cell.angle_beta   90.00
_cell.angle_gamma   90.00
#
_symmetry.space_group_name_H-M   'P 1'
#
loop_
_entity.id
_entity.type
_entity.pdbx_description
1 polymer ?
#
loop_
_entity_poly.entity_id
_entity_poly.type
_entity_poly.pdbx_seq_one_letter_code
_entity_poly.pdbx_strand_id
1 'polypeptide(L)'
;MADWQKVLEYLEPKEALFCPEESSVTQKVFLRTNALEALFGGAAGGGKSSALLMAALQYVDVPNYSAILFRRTYADLALPGAIMDRFINWMAPYDDVRWNSNNYTAQFPSGARISFGYLNNSQDYLRYKGAEFQFIGMDEVTEIRESDYRYLFSRLRRPASGPLAKVPLRMRAASNPAPNWVRQRFIVEGKTSGRIFVPSKLTDNPGIDAASYRQSLQALDPVERRRLEEGDWWLTTPGTMFEREGFVLLDPIEIPEVTSMVRAVRFWDCAATEPSASNPDPDWTVGTLMLFDQGVAYILDVKKARVRGEHVEHLIAQTAYEDGRHVAVRMEQEPGSSGKALIDQYARNVLPGYDFAGIRATGDKVTRARPFAAAVANGNVRVVRGPWLTDWLDEFSSFPEAANHDDQVDSAVGAFTHLTGLGLPQRKRAAIIL
;
A
#
# COMPACT_ATOMS: atom_id res chain seq x y z
N MET A 1 -2.94 13.92 -19.89
CA MET A 1 -3.53 12.56 -19.98
C MET A 1 -2.94 11.86 -21.20
N ALA A 2 -2.63 10.55 -21.09
CA ALA A 2 -2.17 9.79 -22.26
C ALA A 2 -3.30 9.66 -23.29
N ASP A 3 -2.95 9.79 -24.56
CA ASP A 3 -3.87 9.52 -25.68
C ASP A 3 -3.86 7.99 -25.94
N TRP A 4 -4.78 7.29 -25.29
CA TRP A 4 -4.84 5.82 -25.35
C TRP A 4 -5.15 5.28 -26.74
N GLN A 5 -5.80 6.06 -27.63
CA GLN A 5 -6.00 5.67 -29.02
C GLN A 5 -4.66 5.54 -29.75
N LYS A 6 -3.77 6.51 -29.58
CA LYS A 6 -2.42 6.44 -30.17
C LYS A 6 -1.59 5.28 -29.60
N VAL A 7 -1.74 4.99 -28.29
CA VAL A 7 -1.04 3.85 -27.66
C VAL A 7 -1.47 2.54 -28.30
N LEU A 8 -2.76 2.36 -28.63
CA LEU A 8 -3.27 1.14 -29.26
C LEU A 8 -2.65 0.83 -30.63
N GLU A 9 -2.23 1.85 -31.38
CA GLU A 9 -1.59 1.68 -32.69
C GLU A 9 -0.25 0.93 -32.63
N TYR A 10 0.42 0.97 -31.47
CA TYR A 10 1.70 0.32 -31.23
C TYR A 10 1.59 -1.05 -30.54
N LEU A 11 0.39 -1.47 -30.17
CA LEU A 11 0.16 -2.73 -29.45
C LEU A 11 -0.43 -3.79 -30.38
N GLU A 12 0.14 -5.00 -30.37
CA GLU A 12 -0.40 -6.14 -31.13
C GLU A 12 -1.82 -6.49 -30.65
N PRO A 13 -2.79 -6.60 -31.58
CA PRO A 13 -4.14 -6.97 -31.20
C PRO A 13 -4.21 -8.45 -30.80
N LYS A 14 -4.66 -8.74 -29.59
CA LYS A 14 -5.08 -10.06 -29.15
C LYS A 14 -6.42 -9.90 -28.45
N GLU A 15 -7.46 -10.35 -29.08
CA GLU A 15 -8.83 -10.24 -28.56
C GLU A 15 -9.12 -11.33 -27.52
N ALA A 16 -10.04 -11.06 -26.61
CA ALA A 16 -10.57 -12.06 -25.70
C ALA A 16 -11.52 -12.99 -26.46
N LEU A 17 -11.38 -14.30 -26.24
CA LEU A 17 -12.27 -15.29 -26.78
C LEU A 17 -13.44 -15.53 -25.82
N PHE A 18 -14.57 -16.01 -26.32
CA PHE A 18 -15.77 -16.31 -25.52
C PHE A 18 -16.28 -15.11 -24.69
N CYS A 19 -16.02 -13.89 -25.14
CA CYS A 19 -16.45 -12.69 -24.45
C CYS A 19 -17.65 -12.05 -25.18
N PRO A 20 -18.80 -11.90 -24.52
CA PRO A 20 -19.97 -11.25 -25.12
C PRO A 20 -19.91 -9.72 -25.04
N GLU A 21 -18.99 -9.15 -24.25
CA GLU A 21 -18.87 -7.71 -24.04
C GLU A 21 -17.87 -7.11 -25.04
N GLU A 22 -18.20 -5.90 -25.52
CA GLU A 22 -17.29 -5.10 -26.33
C GLU A 22 -16.30 -4.35 -25.45
N SER A 23 -14.99 -4.48 -25.75
CA SER A 23 -13.94 -3.85 -24.95
C SER A 23 -13.86 -2.35 -25.21
N SER A 24 -13.82 -1.54 -24.17
CA SER A 24 -13.50 -0.11 -24.23
C SER A 24 -12.04 0.12 -24.66
N VAL A 25 -11.70 1.36 -25.01
CA VAL A 25 -10.32 1.75 -25.40
C VAL A 25 -9.32 1.44 -24.29
N THR A 26 -9.64 1.79 -23.06
CA THR A 26 -8.76 1.56 -21.89
C THR A 26 -8.63 0.07 -21.58
N GLN A 27 -9.70 -0.71 -21.71
CA GLN A 27 -9.66 -2.17 -21.61
C GLN A 27 -8.75 -2.78 -22.70
N LYS A 28 -8.85 -2.32 -23.97
CA LYS A 28 -7.97 -2.78 -25.06
C LYS A 28 -6.50 -2.51 -24.75
N VAL A 29 -6.14 -1.36 -24.19
CA VAL A 29 -4.77 -1.07 -23.73
C VAL A 29 -4.31 -2.08 -22.68
N PHE A 30 -5.15 -2.33 -21.66
CA PHE A 30 -4.84 -3.31 -20.62
C PHE A 30 -4.68 -4.74 -21.16
N LEU A 31 -5.53 -5.14 -22.10
CA LEU A 31 -5.48 -6.46 -22.73
C LEU A 31 -4.23 -6.66 -23.59
N ARG A 32 -3.79 -5.64 -24.31
CA ARG A 32 -2.73 -5.71 -25.31
C ARG A 32 -1.34 -5.41 -24.77
N THR A 33 -1.22 -4.85 -23.55
CA THR A 33 0.11 -4.59 -22.99
C THR A 33 0.89 -5.88 -22.73
N ASN A 34 2.16 -5.90 -23.14
CA ASN A 34 3.08 -7.03 -22.96
C ASN A 34 3.86 -6.97 -21.63
N ALA A 35 3.65 -5.94 -20.81
CA ALA A 35 4.29 -5.86 -19.51
C ALA A 35 3.96 -7.08 -18.64
N LEU A 36 4.95 -7.55 -17.88
CA LEU A 36 4.77 -8.67 -16.95
C LEU A 36 3.68 -8.35 -15.91
N GLU A 37 3.69 -7.13 -15.40
CA GLU A 37 2.70 -6.61 -14.43
C GLU A 37 1.89 -5.46 -15.02
N ALA A 38 0.57 -5.52 -14.84
CA ALA A 38 -0.29 -4.37 -15.11
C ALA A 38 -1.46 -4.29 -14.13
N LEU A 39 -1.78 -3.06 -13.71
CA LEU A 39 -2.94 -2.73 -12.92
C LEU A 39 -3.96 -1.98 -13.79
N PHE A 40 -5.19 -2.46 -13.85
CA PHE A 40 -6.35 -1.72 -14.33
C PHE A 40 -7.10 -1.15 -13.13
N GLY A 41 -6.86 0.09 -12.80
CA GLY A 41 -7.30 0.66 -11.52
C GLY A 41 -7.98 2.00 -11.68
N GLY A 42 -8.96 2.28 -10.82
CA GLY A 42 -9.66 3.57 -10.87
C GLY A 42 -11.11 3.48 -10.42
N ALA A 43 -11.97 4.29 -11.06
CA ALA A 43 -13.36 4.46 -10.68
C ALA A 43 -14.15 3.15 -10.59
N ALA A 44 -15.08 3.09 -9.66
CA ALA A 44 -16.05 2.00 -9.60
C ALA A 44 -16.93 2.00 -10.86
N GLY A 45 -17.40 0.82 -11.28
CA GLY A 45 -18.17 0.69 -12.52
C GLY A 45 -17.37 0.82 -13.82
N GLY A 46 -16.05 1.05 -13.79
CA GLY A 46 -15.19 1.23 -14.96
C GLY A 46 -14.86 -0.05 -15.75
N GLY A 47 -15.56 -1.17 -15.52
CA GLY A 47 -15.36 -2.42 -16.28
C GLY A 47 -14.09 -3.19 -15.92
N LYS A 48 -13.54 -3.00 -14.70
CA LYS A 48 -12.25 -3.59 -14.26
C LYS A 48 -12.28 -5.11 -14.20
N SER A 49 -13.25 -5.70 -13.52
CA SER A 49 -13.38 -7.16 -13.40
C SER A 49 -13.65 -7.82 -14.75
N SER A 50 -14.45 -7.18 -15.65
CA SER A 50 -14.61 -7.63 -17.03
C SER A 50 -13.28 -7.64 -17.77
N ALA A 51 -12.49 -6.58 -17.70
CA ALA A 51 -11.19 -6.51 -18.35
C ALA A 51 -10.21 -7.59 -17.85
N LEU A 52 -10.25 -7.87 -16.54
CA LEU A 52 -9.42 -8.92 -15.95
C LEU A 52 -9.83 -10.30 -16.45
N LEU A 53 -11.13 -10.56 -16.55
CA LEU A 53 -11.67 -11.79 -17.12
C LEU A 53 -11.36 -11.93 -18.60
N MET A 54 -11.56 -10.86 -19.40
CA MET A 54 -11.15 -10.82 -20.80
C MET A 54 -9.67 -11.18 -20.98
N ALA A 55 -8.79 -10.63 -20.13
CA ALA A 55 -7.35 -10.89 -20.18
C ALA A 55 -7.02 -12.36 -19.90
N ALA A 56 -7.76 -13.04 -19.02
CA ALA A 56 -7.61 -14.46 -18.75
C ALA A 56 -8.06 -15.32 -19.95
N LEU A 57 -9.07 -14.85 -20.70
CA LEU A 57 -9.66 -15.57 -21.84
C LEU A 57 -8.86 -15.45 -23.15
N GLN A 58 -7.85 -14.56 -23.22
CA GLN A 58 -7.14 -14.29 -24.48
C GLN A 58 -6.40 -15.49 -25.09
N TYR A 59 -6.04 -16.50 -24.30
CA TYR A 59 -5.21 -17.63 -24.74
C TYR A 59 -5.85 -19.00 -24.46
N VAL A 60 -7.16 -19.04 -24.24
CA VAL A 60 -7.88 -20.32 -24.00
C VAL A 60 -7.95 -21.22 -25.24
N ASP A 61 -7.56 -20.73 -26.41
CA ASP A 61 -7.36 -21.49 -27.65
C ASP A 61 -6.03 -22.24 -27.66
N VAL A 62 -5.08 -21.87 -26.78
CA VAL A 62 -3.75 -22.51 -26.74
C VAL A 62 -3.80 -23.78 -25.89
N PRO A 63 -3.34 -24.93 -26.41
CA PRO A 63 -3.34 -26.17 -25.65
C PRO A 63 -2.61 -26.08 -24.31
N ASN A 64 -3.30 -26.56 -23.25
CA ASN A 64 -2.80 -26.60 -21.88
C ASN A 64 -2.53 -25.20 -21.23
N TYR A 65 -3.00 -24.12 -21.82
CA TYR A 65 -2.97 -22.81 -21.16
C TYR A 65 -3.67 -22.88 -19.79
N SER A 66 -3.06 -22.26 -18.78
CA SER A 66 -3.59 -22.24 -17.42
C SER A 66 -3.62 -20.82 -16.88
N ALA A 67 -4.81 -20.37 -16.50
CA ALA A 67 -5.05 -19.09 -15.85
C ALA A 67 -5.72 -19.28 -14.49
N ILE A 68 -5.44 -18.40 -13.54
CA ILE A 68 -6.14 -18.34 -12.26
C ILE A 68 -6.52 -16.91 -11.94
N LEU A 69 -7.72 -16.76 -11.37
CA LEU A 69 -8.29 -15.49 -10.93
C LEU A 69 -8.56 -15.54 -9.43
N PHE A 70 -8.08 -14.53 -8.71
CA PHE A 70 -8.17 -14.44 -7.26
C PHE A 70 -9.07 -13.32 -6.80
N ARG A 71 -9.75 -13.56 -5.68
CA ARG A 71 -10.30 -12.58 -4.76
C ARG A 71 -9.95 -12.93 -3.33
N ARG A 72 -10.34 -12.10 -2.37
CA ARG A 72 -10.09 -12.35 -0.96
C ARG A 72 -10.77 -13.62 -0.47
N THR A 73 -12.06 -13.84 -0.81
CA THR A 73 -12.80 -15.04 -0.42
C THR A 73 -13.54 -15.67 -1.60
N TYR A 74 -13.96 -16.94 -1.47
CA TYR A 74 -14.84 -17.56 -2.45
C TYR A 74 -16.23 -16.93 -2.48
N ALA A 75 -16.72 -16.46 -1.33
CA ALA A 75 -18.00 -15.75 -1.26
C ALA A 75 -17.96 -14.51 -2.16
N ASP A 76 -16.88 -13.74 -2.11
CA ASP A 76 -16.71 -12.54 -2.93
C ASP A 76 -16.63 -12.85 -4.44
N LEU A 77 -16.05 -14.00 -4.80
CA LEU A 77 -16.01 -14.46 -6.20
C LEU A 77 -17.39 -14.76 -6.78
N ALA A 78 -18.30 -15.27 -5.93
CA ALA A 78 -19.61 -15.80 -6.31
C ALA A 78 -20.76 -14.79 -6.16
N LEU A 79 -20.50 -13.59 -5.64
CA LEU A 79 -21.55 -12.56 -5.52
C LEU A 79 -22.13 -12.22 -6.91
N PRO A 80 -23.41 -11.85 -7.00
CA PRO A 80 -24.02 -11.43 -8.25
C PRO A 80 -23.22 -10.32 -8.94
N GLY A 81 -22.82 -10.55 -10.20
CA GLY A 81 -21.99 -9.64 -10.98
C GLY A 81 -20.49 -9.67 -10.64
N ALA A 82 -20.05 -10.46 -9.67
CA ALA A 82 -18.64 -10.68 -9.39
C ALA A 82 -17.97 -11.52 -10.48
N ILE A 83 -16.63 -11.62 -10.44
CA ILE A 83 -15.85 -12.14 -11.56
C ILE A 83 -16.16 -13.61 -11.92
N MET A 84 -16.42 -14.46 -10.94
CA MET A 84 -16.78 -15.86 -11.18
C MET A 84 -18.23 -16.00 -11.67
N ASP A 85 -19.18 -15.29 -11.07
CA ASP A 85 -20.57 -15.26 -11.55
C ASP A 85 -20.64 -14.75 -12.99
N ARG A 86 -19.93 -13.68 -13.31
CA ARG A 86 -19.82 -13.15 -14.68
C ARG A 86 -19.22 -14.16 -15.63
N PHE A 87 -18.17 -14.86 -15.22
CA PHE A 87 -17.56 -15.93 -16.04
C PHE A 87 -18.58 -17.03 -16.36
N ILE A 88 -19.32 -17.52 -15.37
CA ILE A 88 -20.33 -18.55 -15.58
C ILE A 88 -21.39 -18.08 -16.57
N ASN A 89 -21.86 -16.83 -16.42
CA ASN A 89 -22.82 -16.24 -17.35
C ASN A 89 -22.28 -16.10 -18.78
N TRP A 90 -20.99 -15.72 -18.95
CA TRP A 90 -20.37 -15.62 -20.27
C TRP A 90 -20.19 -17.00 -20.92
N MET A 91 -19.93 -18.04 -20.13
CA MET A 91 -19.72 -19.39 -20.64
C MET A 91 -21.05 -20.15 -20.89
N ALA A 92 -22.17 -19.71 -20.35
CA ALA A 92 -23.46 -20.38 -20.48
C ALA A 92 -23.88 -20.73 -21.92
N PRO A 93 -23.58 -19.92 -22.97
CA PRO A 93 -23.89 -20.28 -24.36
C PRO A 93 -22.98 -21.34 -25.00
N TYR A 94 -21.91 -21.77 -24.30
CA TYR A 94 -20.87 -22.64 -24.88
C TYR A 94 -20.89 -24.02 -24.21
N ASP A 95 -21.57 -24.99 -24.82
CA ASP A 95 -21.74 -26.37 -24.30
C ASP A 95 -20.42 -27.17 -24.24
N ASP A 96 -19.42 -26.75 -24.98
CA ASP A 96 -18.08 -27.37 -25.04
C ASP A 96 -17.12 -26.88 -23.97
N VAL A 97 -17.50 -25.86 -23.19
CA VAL A 97 -16.76 -25.39 -22.00
C VAL A 97 -17.29 -26.11 -20.75
N ARG A 98 -16.46 -26.94 -20.15
CA ARG A 98 -16.86 -27.77 -19.00
C ARG A 98 -16.55 -27.06 -17.70
N TRP A 99 -17.58 -26.67 -16.96
CA TRP A 99 -17.46 -26.10 -15.63
C TRP A 99 -17.50 -27.19 -14.53
N ASN A 100 -16.51 -27.13 -13.61
CA ASN A 100 -16.49 -27.96 -12.41
C ASN A 100 -16.66 -27.08 -11.16
N SER A 101 -17.84 -27.16 -10.53
CA SER A 101 -18.19 -26.39 -9.35
C SER A 101 -17.49 -26.83 -8.06
N ASN A 102 -16.92 -28.06 -8.03
CA ASN A 102 -16.22 -28.55 -6.82
C ASN A 102 -14.84 -27.92 -6.64
N ASN A 103 -14.16 -27.63 -7.74
CA ASN A 103 -12.83 -27.03 -7.74
C ASN A 103 -12.77 -25.66 -8.42
N TYR A 104 -13.93 -25.11 -8.79
CA TYR A 104 -14.08 -23.79 -9.42
C TYR A 104 -13.16 -23.62 -10.65
N THR A 105 -13.16 -24.60 -11.54
CA THR A 105 -12.31 -24.64 -12.74
C THR A 105 -13.15 -24.92 -13.97
N ALA A 106 -12.92 -24.12 -15.02
CA ALA A 106 -13.43 -24.38 -16.36
C ALA A 106 -12.35 -25.02 -17.23
N GLN A 107 -12.74 -25.99 -18.06
CA GLN A 107 -11.91 -26.59 -19.07
C GLN A 107 -12.48 -26.31 -20.45
N PHE A 108 -11.62 -25.79 -21.33
CA PHE A 108 -11.93 -25.45 -22.72
C PHE A 108 -11.59 -26.62 -23.67
N PRO A 109 -12.15 -26.66 -24.90
CA PRO A 109 -11.89 -27.70 -25.88
C PRO A 109 -10.40 -27.87 -26.21
N SER A 110 -9.60 -26.82 -26.17
CA SER A 110 -8.15 -26.84 -26.35
C SER A 110 -7.39 -27.58 -25.25
N GLY A 111 -8.05 -27.89 -24.12
CA GLY A 111 -7.42 -28.36 -22.90
C GLY A 111 -6.96 -27.22 -21.96
N ALA A 112 -7.13 -25.96 -22.37
CA ALA A 112 -6.88 -24.82 -21.50
C ALA A 112 -7.80 -24.82 -20.28
N ARG A 113 -7.34 -24.19 -19.19
CA ARG A 113 -8.09 -24.12 -17.92
C ARG A 113 -8.10 -22.71 -17.34
N ILE A 114 -9.25 -22.31 -16.83
CA ILE A 114 -9.39 -21.12 -15.99
C ILE A 114 -9.89 -21.56 -14.62
N SER A 115 -9.14 -21.22 -13.58
CA SER A 115 -9.46 -21.53 -12.19
C SER A 115 -9.76 -20.26 -11.40
N PHE A 116 -10.58 -20.40 -10.37
CA PHE A 116 -10.87 -19.34 -9.41
C PHE A 116 -10.35 -19.72 -8.02
N GLY A 117 -9.62 -18.83 -7.39
CA GLY A 117 -8.97 -19.06 -6.11
C GLY A 117 -9.18 -17.91 -5.13
N TYR A 118 -8.77 -18.10 -3.89
CA TYR A 118 -8.88 -17.08 -2.85
C TYR A 118 -7.60 -16.96 -2.01
N LEU A 119 -7.44 -15.78 -1.36
CA LEU A 119 -6.27 -15.42 -0.55
C LEU A 119 -6.73 -14.66 0.71
N ASN A 120 -7.38 -15.35 1.62
CA ASN A 120 -7.92 -14.75 2.86
C ASN A 120 -6.91 -14.79 4.02
N ASN A 121 -6.34 -15.96 4.27
CA ASN A 121 -5.40 -16.19 5.38
C ASN A 121 -3.95 -16.10 4.93
N SER A 122 -3.03 -15.84 5.88
CA SER A 122 -1.60 -15.65 5.62
C SER A 122 -0.88 -16.88 5.04
N GLN A 123 -1.55 -18.03 4.96
CA GLN A 123 -1.00 -19.26 4.40
C GLN A 123 -1.75 -19.77 3.16
N ASP A 124 -2.81 -19.08 2.71
CA ASP A 124 -3.62 -19.55 1.59
C ASP A 124 -2.83 -19.65 0.30
N TYR A 125 -1.80 -18.81 0.10
CA TYR A 125 -0.92 -18.89 -1.05
C TYR A 125 -0.18 -20.24 -1.16
N LEU A 126 0.00 -20.97 -0.06
CA LEU A 126 0.66 -22.28 -0.04
C LEU A 126 -0.17 -23.36 -0.77
N ARG A 127 -1.48 -23.20 -0.90
CA ARG A 127 -2.37 -24.10 -1.66
C ARG A 127 -1.96 -24.18 -3.15
N TYR A 128 -1.32 -23.12 -3.63
CA TYR A 128 -0.88 -23.01 -5.04
C TYR A 128 0.58 -23.42 -5.21
N LYS A 129 1.21 -23.97 -4.16
CA LYS A 129 2.57 -24.52 -4.22
C LYS A 129 2.59 -25.71 -5.19
N GLY A 130 3.44 -25.62 -6.21
CA GLY A 130 3.53 -26.65 -7.26
C GLY A 130 2.65 -26.38 -8.50
N ALA A 131 1.69 -25.46 -8.44
CA ALA A 131 0.92 -25.07 -9.63
C ALA A 131 1.74 -24.18 -10.58
N GLU A 132 1.39 -24.24 -11.86
CA GLU A 132 2.00 -23.43 -12.92
C GLU A 132 0.90 -22.72 -13.73
N PHE A 133 1.05 -21.42 -13.88
CA PHE A 133 0.10 -20.59 -14.61
C PHE A 133 0.84 -19.68 -15.61
N GLN A 134 0.23 -19.40 -16.75
CA GLN A 134 0.69 -18.39 -17.68
C GLN A 134 0.04 -17.03 -17.40
N PHE A 135 -1.08 -17.07 -16.72
CA PHE A 135 -1.82 -15.87 -16.31
C PHE A 135 -2.27 -15.97 -14.85
N ILE A 136 -2.01 -14.91 -14.08
CA ILE A 136 -2.54 -14.76 -12.73
C ILE A 136 -3.26 -13.41 -12.69
N GLY A 137 -4.56 -13.42 -12.37
CA GLY A 137 -5.39 -12.24 -12.22
C GLY A 137 -5.80 -12.04 -10.76
N MET A 138 -5.75 -10.82 -10.27
CA MET A 138 -6.21 -10.46 -8.92
C MET A 138 -7.27 -9.37 -9.01
N ASP A 139 -8.50 -9.73 -8.71
CA ASP A 139 -9.62 -8.80 -8.62
C ASP A 139 -9.69 -8.24 -7.19
N GLU A 140 -9.95 -6.94 -7.07
CA GLU A 140 -9.85 -6.16 -5.83
C GLU A 140 -8.51 -6.38 -5.10
N VAL A 141 -7.42 -6.20 -5.86
CA VAL A 141 -6.06 -6.49 -5.37
C VAL A 141 -5.65 -5.67 -4.14
N THR A 142 -6.30 -4.54 -3.89
CA THR A 142 -6.10 -3.72 -2.69
C THR A 142 -6.51 -4.43 -1.39
N GLU A 143 -7.31 -5.50 -1.48
CA GLU A 143 -7.69 -6.34 -0.34
C GLU A 143 -6.74 -7.53 -0.12
N ILE A 144 -5.81 -7.76 -1.06
CA ILE A 144 -4.86 -8.88 -1.04
C ILE A 144 -3.52 -8.40 -0.44
N ARG A 145 -2.90 -9.24 0.37
CA ARG A 145 -1.59 -8.92 0.96
C ARG A 145 -0.48 -8.89 -0.10
N GLU A 146 0.43 -7.96 0.02
CA GLU A 146 1.58 -7.85 -0.88
C GLU A 146 2.46 -9.11 -0.88
N SER A 147 2.61 -9.78 0.28
CA SER A 147 3.36 -11.02 0.40
C SER A 147 2.80 -12.14 -0.49
N ASP A 148 1.47 -12.28 -0.52
CA ASP A 148 0.80 -13.29 -1.34
C ASP A 148 0.91 -12.96 -2.83
N TYR A 149 0.71 -11.69 -3.17
CA TYR A 149 0.92 -11.17 -4.51
C TYR A 149 2.32 -11.48 -5.01
N ARG A 150 3.35 -11.15 -4.23
CA ARG A 150 4.76 -11.40 -4.58
C ARG A 150 5.09 -12.87 -4.68
N TYR A 151 4.58 -13.71 -3.77
CA TYR A 151 4.83 -15.16 -3.83
C TYR A 151 4.31 -15.78 -5.14
N LEU A 152 3.13 -15.36 -5.60
CA LEU A 152 2.48 -15.94 -6.77
C LEU A 152 3.23 -15.68 -8.08
N PHE A 153 4.17 -14.71 -8.15
CA PHE A 153 5.09 -14.62 -9.29
C PHE A 153 5.90 -15.89 -9.52
N SER A 154 6.26 -16.60 -8.46
CA SER A 154 6.98 -17.87 -8.57
C SER A 154 6.14 -18.97 -9.23
N ARG A 155 4.83 -18.76 -9.41
CA ARG A 155 3.90 -19.67 -10.09
C ARG A 155 3.70 -19.31 -11.56
N LEU A 156 4.17 -18.18 -12.03
CA LEU A 156 4.17 -17.81 -13.44
C LEU A 156 5.27 -18.58 -14.16
N ARG A 157 4.89 -19.59 -14.94
CA ARG A 157 5.80 -20.49 -15.67
C ARG A 157 5.22 -20.89 -17.00
N ARG A 158 6.11 -21.20 -17.96
CA ARG A 158 5.77 -21.78 -19.26
C ARG A 158 6.90 -22.70 -19.72
N PRO A 159 6.64 -23.71 -20.58
CA PRO A 159 7.66 -24.56 -21.16
C PRO A 159 8.56 -23.76 -22.12
N ALA A 160 9.76 -24.25 -22.37
CA ALA A 160 10.72 -23.63 -23.27
C ALA A 160 10.35 -23.78 -24.77
N SER A 161 9.44 -24.70 -25.11
CA SER A 161 9.07 -25.01 -26.51
C SER A 161 7.58 -25.31 -26.63
N GLY A 162 7.09 -25.35 -27.87
CA GLY A 162 5.70 -25.63 -28.21
C GLY A 162 4.80 -24.37 -28.20
N PRO A 163 3.49 -24.54 -28.47
CA PRO A 163 2.55 -23.41 -28.57
C PRO A 163 2.49 -22.56 -27.27
N LEU A 164 2.52 -23.22 -26.11
CA LEU A 164 2.44 -22.58 -24.81
C LEU A 164 3.68 -21.71 -24.50
N ALA A 165 4.84 -22.02 -25.10
CA ALA A 165 6.05 -21.21 -24.95
C ALA A 165 5.91 -19.80 -25.54
N LYS A 166 4.96 -19.59 -26.46
CA LYS A 166 4.69 -18.29 -27.08
C LYS A 166 3.70 -17.43 -26.29
N VAL A 167 3.00 -18.00 -25.31
CA VAL A 167 2.07 -17.26 -24.44
C VAL A 167 2.85 -16.38 -23.48
N PRO A 168 2.56 -15.07 -23.40
CA PRO A 168 3.24 -14.19 -22.44
C PRO A 168 2.85 -14.56 -21.00
N LEU A 169 3.83 -14.57 -20.10
CA LEU A 169 3.56 -14.65 -18.66
C LEU A 169 3.05 -13.31 -18.17
N ARG A 170 1.91 -13.30 -17.48
CA ARG A 170 1.26 -12.05 -17.07
C ARG A 170 0.67 -12.14 -15.67
N MET A 171 1.05 -11.15 -14.84
CA MET A 171 0.37 -10.80 -13.61
C MET A 171 -0.53 -9.60 -13.89
N ARG A 172 -1.81 -9.75 -13.68
CA ARG A 172 -2.82 -8.71 -13.91
C ARG A 172 -3.59 -8.42 -12.63
N ALA A 173 -3.83 -7.16 -12.36
CA ALA A 173 -4.55 -6.72 -11.18
C ALA A 173 -5.66 -5.74 -11.57
N ALA A 174 -6.75 -5.78 -10.81
CA ALA A 174 -7.86 -4.84 -10.93
C ALA A 174 -8.30 -4.40 -9.53
N SER A 175 -8.53 -3.10 -9.33
CA SER A 175 -9.10 -2.59 -8.06
C SER A 175 -9.56 -1.15 -8.15
N ASN A 176 -10.35 -0.76 -7.16
CA ASN A 176 -10.58 0.63 -6.79
C ASN A 176 -9.35 1.20 -6.08
N PRO A 177 -9.18 2.54 -6.02
CA PRO A 177 -8.10 3.16 -5.28
C PRO A 177 -8.13 2.86 -3.78
N ALA A 178 -6.95 2.59 -3.21
CA ALA A 178 -6.74 2.52 -1.77
C ALA A 178 -5.33 3.01 -1.42
N PRO A 179 -5.13 3.65 -0.25
CA PRO A 179 -3.84 4.15 0.18
C PRO A 179 -2.98 3.02 0.78
N ASN A 180 -2.56 2.07 -0.05
CA ASN A 180 -1.80 0.89 0.39
C ASN A 180 -0.68 0.52 -0.60
N TRP A 181 -0.07 -0.67 -0.41
CA TRP A 181 1.05 -1.19 -1.20
C TRP A 181 0.79 -1.19 -2.72
N VAL A 182 -0.48 -1.33 -3.16
CA VAL A 182 -0.84 -1.32 -4.59
C VAL A 182 -0.55 0.04 -5.21
N ARG A 183 -0.93 1.13 -4.51
CA ARG A 183 -0.61 2.49 -4.95
C ARG A 183 0.90 2.70 -5.02
N GLN A 184 1.65 2.31 -3.98
CA GLN A 184 3.10 2.42 -3.97
C GLN A 184 3.70 1.66 -5.16
N ARG A 185 3.32 0.41 -5.35
CA ARG A 185 3.88 -0.48 -6.38
C ARG A 185 3.60 -0.02 -7.81
N PHE A 186 2.37 0.38 -8.12
CA PHE A 186 1.95 0.64 -9.51
C PHE A 186 1.93 2.12 -9.88
N ILE A 187 1.59 3.01 -8.95
CA ILE A 187 1.41 4.43 -9.23
C ILE A 187 2.70 5.20 -8.93
N VAL A 188 3.33 4.96 -7.78
CA VAL A 188 4.55 5.67 -7.37
C VAL A 188 5.77 5.08 -8.08
N GLU A 189 6.02 3.77 -7.93
CA GLU A 189 7.19 3.09 -8.47
C GLU A 189 7.02 2.60 -9.92
N GLY A 190 5.79 2.45 -10.38
CA GLY A 190 5.45 1.81 -11.66
C GLY A 190 6.22 2.38 -12.85
N LYS A 191 6.35 3.70 -12.91
CA LYS A 191 7.01 4.41 -14.01
C LYS A 191 8.48 4.02 -14.22
N THR A 192 9.19 3.70 -13.14
CA THR A 192 10.62 3.35 -13.17
C THR A 192 10.89 1.85 -13.21
N SER A 193 9.87 1.03 -12.93
CA SER A 193 10.00 -0.43 -12.77
C SER A 193 9.40 -1.26 -13.90
N GLY A 194 8.93 -0.62 -14.99
CA GLY A 194 8.31 -1.31 -16.13
C GLY A 194 6.93 -1.91 -15.83
N ARG A 195 6.30 -1.52 -14.72
CA ARG A 195 4.91 -1.87 -14.41
C ARG A 195 3.96 -0.89 -15.07
N ILE A 196 2.84 -1.39 -15.57
CA ILE A 196 1.87 -0.56 -16.28
C ILE A 196 0.66 -0.30 -15.37
N PHE A 197 0.31 0.96 -15.26
CA PHE A 197 -0.97 1.39 -14.69
C PHE A 197 -1.86 1.94 -15.81
N VAL A 198 -3.03 1.33 -15.97
CA VAL A 198 -4.08 1.80 -16.89
C VAL A 198 -5.23 2.35 -16.03
N PRO A 199 -5.47 3.65 -16.05
CA PRO A 199 -6.58 4.25 -15.30
C PRO A 199 -7.93 3.89 -15.92
N SER A 200 -8.91 3.58 -15.06
CA SER A 200 -10.29 3.28 -15.44
C SER A 200 -11.21 4.36 -14.90
N LYS A 201 -12.09 4.88 -15.74
CA LYS A 201 -13.14 5.85 -15.38
C LYS A 201 -14.51 5.21 -15.54
N LEU A 202 -15.48 5.73 -14.79
CA LEU A 202 -16.88 5.31 -14.93
C LEU A 202 -17.39 5.49 -16.38
N THR A 203 -16.98 6.57 -17.03
CA THR A 203 -17.35 6.89 -18.42
C THR A 203 -16.73 5.97 -19.47
N ASP A 204 -15.71 5.18 -19.08
CA ASP A 204 -15.05 4.26 -20.02
C ASP A 204 -15.84 2.96 -20.21
N ASN A 205 -16.83 2.69 -19.37
CA ASN A 205 -17.65 1.49 -19.44
C ASN A 205 -19.00 1.77 -20.16
N PRO A 206 -19.18 1.31 -21.41
CA PRO A 206 -20.42 1.53 -22.15
C PRO A 206 -21.60 0.69 -21.60
N GLY A 207 -21.32 -0.33 -20.80
CA GLY A 207 -22.33 -1.27 -20.26
C GLY A 207 -22.99 -0.80 -18.96
N ILE A 208 -22.70 0.40 -18.44
CA ILE A 208 -23.27 0.90 -17.20
C ILE A 208 -23.98 2.24 -17.42
N ASP A 209 -25.16 2.38 -16.80
CA ASP A 209 -25.81 3.68 -16.67
C ASP A 209 -25.07 4.55 -15.65
N ALA A 210 -24.14 5.37 -16.15
CA ALA A 210 -23.30 6.22 -15.32
C ALA A 210 -24.09 7.25 -14.49
N ALA A 211 -25.28 7.67 -14.95
CA ALA A 211 -26.11 8.64 -14.23
C ALA A 211 -26.75 8.00 -13.01
N SER A 212 -27.41 6.86 -13.19
CA SER A 212 -28.02 6.09 -12.09
C SER A 212 -26.95 5.63 -11.08
N TYR A 213 -25.77 5.22 -11.57
CA TYR A 213 -24.70 4.80 -10.70
C TYR A 213 -24.13 5.95 -9.85
N ARG A 214 -23.93 7.14 -10.41
CA ARG A 214 -23.55 8.33 -9.64
C ARG A 214 -24.59 8.67 -8.56
N GLN A 215 -25.87 8.52 -8.87
CA GLN A 215 -26.94 8.77 -7.90
C GLN A 215 -26.81 7.79 -6.70
N SER A 216 -26.49 6.52 -6.93
CA SER A 216 -26.30 5.55 -5.83
C SER A 216 -25.09 5.88 -4.98
N LEU A 217 -24.04 6.48 -5.54
CA LEU A 217 -22.85 6.90 -4.80
C LEU A 217 -23.09 8.12 -3.89
N GLN A 218 -24.16 8.89 -4.08
CA GLN A 218 -24.46 10.07 -3.26
C GLN A 218 -24.70 9.76 -1.78
N ALA A 219 -25.06 8.52 -1.45
CA ALA A 219 -25.24 8.07 -0.07
C ALA A 219 -23.89 7.87 0.70
N LEU A 220 -22.78 7.85 -0.01
CA LEU A 220 -21.46 7.65 0.58
C LEU A 220 -20.86 8.96 1.13
N ASP A 221 -19.90 8.80 2.03
CA ASP A 221 -19.03 9.90 2.46
C ASP A 221 -18.44 10.64 1.24
N PRO A 222 -18.29 11.98 1.27
CA PRO A 222 -17.81 12.76 0.12
C PRO A 222 -16.43 12.32 -0.41
N VAL A 223 -15.52 11.88 0.47
CA VAL A 223 -14.18 11.41 0.07
C VAL A 223 -14.27 10.03 -0.59
N GLU A 224 -15.01 9.10 0.02
CA GLU A 224 -15.22 7.78 -0.55
C GLU A 224 -15.97 7.86 -1.90
N ARG A 225 -16.98 8.72 -1.98
CA ARG A 225 -17.68 8.99 -3.24
C ARG A 225 -16.73 9.47 -4.33
N ARG A 226 -15.87 10.48 -4.05
CA ARG A 226 -14.90 10.97 -5.02
C ARG A 226 -13.90 9.88 -5.40
N ARG A 227 -13.43 9.08 -4.45
CA ARG A 227 -12.52 7.97 -4.70
C ARG A 227 -13.12 6.96 -5.68
N LEU A 228 -14.38 6.59 -5.48
CA LEU A 228 -15.09 5.65 -6.34
C LEU A 228 -15.55 6.26 -7.67
N GLU A 229 -15.89 7.53 -7.71
CA GLU A 229 -16.39 8.22 -8.92
C GLU A 229 -15.25 8.67 -9.84
N GLU A 230 -14.19 9.28 -9.28
CA GLU A 230 -13.07 9.83 -10.04
C GLU A 230 -11.94 8.81 -10.24
N GLY A 231 -11.88 7.77 -9.39
CA GLY A 231 -10.80 6.79 -9.41
C GLY A 231 -9.47 7.36 -8.96
N ASP A 232 -9.50 8.33 -8.05
CA ASP A 232 -8.31 9.04 -7.59
C ASP A 232 -7.55 8.23 -6.54
N TRP A 233 -6.32 7.85 -6.85
CA TRP A 233 -5.42 7.09 -5.98
C TRP A 233 -4.75 7.94 -4.90
N TRP A 234 -4.87 9.25 -4.97
CA TRP A 234 -4.25 10.18 -4.03
C TRP A 234 -5.21 10.69 -2.96
N LEU A 235 -6.51 10.44 -3.13
CA LEU A 235 -7.50 10.79 -2.12
C LEU A 235 -7.32 9.92 -0.87
N THR A 236 -6.99 10.57 0.22
CA THR A 236 -7.04 10.01 1.57
C THR A 236 -8.23 10.61 2.30
N THR A 237 -8.81 9.86 3.23
CA THR A 237 -9.82 10.43 4.14
C THR A 237 -9.13 11.47 5.00
N PRO A 238 -9.51 12.76 4.95
CA PRO A 238 -8.82 13.78 5.73
C PRO A 238 -9.07 13.54 7.23
N GLY A 239 -8.01 13.53 7.99
CA GLY A 239 -8.06 13.77 9.42
C GLY A 239 -8.26 15.25 9.69
N THR A 240 -8.56 15.59 10.93
CA THR A 240 -8.87 16.97 11.31
C THR A 240 -7.66 17.75 11.81
N MET A 241 -6.49 17.11 11.94
CA MET A 241 -5.35 17.72 12.62
C MET A 241 -4.23 18.20 11.71
N PHE A 242 -3.93 17.48 10.62
CA PHE A 242 -2.82 17.82 9.72
C PHE A 242 -3.30 17.94 8.27
N GLU A 243 -3.07 19.11 7.68
CA GLU A 243 -3.26 19.30 6.25
C GLU A 243 -1.98 18.94 5.50
N ARG A 244 -2.10 18.16 4.43
CA ARG A 244 -0.95 17.68 3.63
C ARG A 244 -0.12 18.83 3.07
N GLU A 245 -0.78 19.88 2.67
CA GLU A 245 -0.22 21.11 2.11
C GLU A 245 0.53 21.96 3.16
N GLY A 246 0.30 21.71 4.43
CA GLY A 246 1.02 22.37 5.52
C GLY A 246 2.48 21.91 5.67
N PHE A 247 2.83 20.75 5.10
CA PHE A 247 4.21 20.26 5.10
C PHE A 247 5.01 20.82 3.93
N VAL A 248 6.08 21.57 4.25
CA VAL A 248 6.99 22.12 3.22
C VAL A 248 7.96 21.02 2.77
N LEU A 249 7.88 20.61 1.51
CA LEU A 249 8.73 19.54 0.97
C LEU A 249 10.05 20.10 0.44
N LEU A 250 11.18 19.49 0.86
CA LEU A 250 12.53 19.84 0.46
C LEU A 250 13.19 18.73 -0.34
N ASP A 251 14.07 19.11 -1.26
CA ASP A 251 15.00 18.17 -1.85
C ASP A 251 16.22 17.96 -0.92
N PRO A 252 16.88 16.78 -0.94
CA PRO A 252 17.98 16.46 -0.02
C PRO A 252 19.15 17.48 -0.03
N ILE A 253 19.36 18.19 -1.12
CA ILE A 253 20.39 19.22 -1.24
C ILE A 253 20.06 20.53 -0.48
N GLU A 254 18.80 20.70 -0.07
CA GLU A 254 18.32 21.91 0.61
C GLU A 254 18.38 21.80 2.15
N ILE A 255 18.93 20.68 2.66
CA ILE A 255 19.08 20.47 4.10
C ILE A 255 20.18 21.44 4.62
N PRO A 256 19.90 22.18 5.72
CA PRO A 256 20.92 23.03 6.34
C PRO A 256 22.16 22.21 6.77
N GLU A 257 23.35 22.77 6.64
CA GLU A 257 24.55 22.17 7.23
C GLU A 257 24.38 22.01 8.74
N VAL A 258 24.64 20.81 9.25
CA VAL A 258 24.58 20.51 10.69
C VAL A 258 25.75 21.19 11.38
N THR A 259 25.51 22.34 11.95
CA THR A 259 26.49 23.03 12.83
C THR A 259 26.42 22.46 14.24
N SER A 260 27.41 22.74 15.08
CA SER A 260 27.45 22.29 16.49
C SER A 260 26.29 22.83 17.37
N MET A 261 25.52 23.79 16.87
CA MET A 261 24.33 24.33 17.55
C MET A 261 23.01 23.68 17.15
N VAL A 262 23.01 22.86 16.12
CA VAL A 262 21.83 22.17 15.62
C VAL A 262 21.59 20.91 16.44
N ARG A 263 20.36 20.74 16.95
CA ARG A 263 19.95 19.56 17.69
C ARG A 263 19.28 18.56 16.77
N ALA A 264 19.74 17.31 16.78
CA ALA A 264 19.16 16.21 16.03
C ALA A 264 18.78 15.05 16.94
N VAL A 265 17.67 14.40 16.63
CA VAL A 265 17.20 13.22 17.34
C VAL A 265 16.64 12.17 16.39
N ARG A 266 16.95 10.91 16.63
CA ARG A 266 16.20 9.77 16.13
C ARG A 266 15.25 9.31 17.23
N PHE A 267 13.96 9.50 17.03
CA PHE A 267 12.94 9.09 18.01
C PHE A 267 12.24 7.83 17.54
N TRP A 268 12.21 6.81 18.40
CA TRP A 268 11.62 5.52 18.11
C TRP A 268 10.29 5.34 18.86
N ASP A 269 9.28 4.92 18.12
CA ASP A 269 8.07 4.24 18.59
C ASP A 269 8.18 2.76 18.22
N CYS A 270 8.11 1.85 19.20
CA CYS A 270 8.47 0.45 19.01
C CYS A 270 7.31 -0.49 19.30
N ALA A 271 6.84 -1.22 18.30
CA ALA A 271 5.79 -2.23 18.45
C ALA A 271 6.33 -3.66 18.58
N ALA A 272 7.54 -3.99 18.14
CA ALA A 272 8.19 -5.30 18.23
C ALA A 272 7.30 -6.51 17.85
N THR A 273 6.38 -6.32 16.90
CA THR A 273 5.36 -7.29 16.51
C THR A 273 5.43 -7.60 15.01
N GLU A 274 5.39 -8.90 14.67
CA GLU A 274 5.28 -9.35 13.28
C GLU A 274 3.81 -9.61 12.89
N PRO A 275 3.45 -9.46 11.61
CA PRO A 275 2.18 -9.92 11.09
C PRO A 275 2.01 -11.43 11.33
N SER A 276 0.86 -11.82 11.87
CA SER A 276 0.51 -13.20 12.17
C SER A 276 -0.91 -13.53 11.68
N ALA A 277 -1.30 -14.80 11.72
CA ALA A 277 -2.66 -15.19 11.35
C ALA A 277 -3.73 -14.59 12.27
N SER A 278 -3.40 -14.38 13.56
CA SER A 278 -4.30 -13.77 14.55
C SER A 278 -4.22 -12.25 14.58
N ASN A 279 -3.11 -11.66 14.13
CA ASN A 279 -2.92 -10.22 14.00
C ASN A 279 -2.23 -9.92 12.66
N PRO A 280 -2.98 -9.81 11.55
CA PRO A 280 -2.41 -9.63 10.22
C PRO A 280 -1.88 -8.22 9.97
N ASP A 281 -2.30 -7.23 10.75
CA ASP A 281 -1.94 -5.82 10.60
C ASP A 281 -1.52 -5.21 11.97
N PRO A 282 -0.40 -5.66 12.57
CA PRO A 282 0.11 -5.12 13.84
C PRO A 282 0.71 -3.73 13.65
N ASP A 283 0.90 -3.01 14.77
CA ASP A 283 1.57 -1.72 14.78
C ASP A 283 3.01 -1.82 14.27
N TRP A 284 3.53 -0.69 13.79
CA TRP A 284 4.86 -0.57 13.24
C TRP A 284 5.88 -0.13 14.28
N THR A 285 7.09 -0.63 14.16
CA THR A 285 8.25 0.05 14.75
C THR A 285 8.69 1.15 13.82
N VAL A 286 8.66 2.40 14.28
CA VAL A 286 8.98 3.59 13.50
C VAL A 286 10.06 4.41 14.18
N GLY A 287 11.06 4.85 13.41
CA GLY A 287 12.11 5.76 13.86
C GLY A 287 12.21 7.01 12.97
N THR A 288 11.83 8.17 13.49
CA THR A 288 11.92 9.45 12.79
C THR A 288 13.19 10.19 13.13
N LEU A 289 14.00 10.54 12.10
CA LEU A 289 15.14 11.44 12.24
C LEU A 289 14.66 12.87 12.04
N MET A 290 14.77 13.66 13.09
CA MET A 290 14.41 15.08 13.08
C MET A 290 15.57 15.95 13.50
N LEU A 291 15.76 17.05 12.78
CA LEU A 291 16.66 18.12 13.10
C LEU A 291 15.84 19.36 13.46
N PHE A 292 16.29 20.16 14.42
CA PHE A 292 15.63 21.40 14.80
C PHE A 292 16.62 22.54 14.79
N ASP A 293 16.36 23.52 13.93
CA ASP A 293 17.19 24.71 13.76
C ASP A 293 16.34 25.97 13.63
N GLN A 294 16.69 27.01 14.39
CA GLN A 294 16.08 28.34 14.34
C GLN A 294 14.55 28.36 14.30
N GLY A 295 13.91 27.45 15.06
CA GLY A 295 12.44 27.37 15.14
C GLY A 295 11.79 26.51 14.06
N VAL A 296 12.55 25.92 13.16
CA VAL A 296 12.09 25.02 12.10
C VAL A 296 12.49 23.57 12.39
N ALA A 297 11.54 22.67 12.28
CA ALA A 297 11.78 21.23 12.34
C ALA A 297 11.96 20.65 10.95
N TYR A 298 12.98 19.81 10.76
CA TYR A 298 13.28 19.13 9.50
C TYR A 298 13.16 17.61 9.71
N ILE A 299 12.22 16.96 9.04
CA ILE A 299 12.12 15.50 8.99
C ILE A 299 13.06 15.02 7.88
N LEU A 300 14.16 14.35 8.26
CA LEU A 300 15.21 13.97 7.34
C LEU A 300 15.04 12.55 6.80
N ASP A 301 14.61 11.62 7.67
CA ASP A 301 14.45 10.21 7.34
C ASP A 301 13.44 9.53 8.27
N VAL A 302 12.76 8.51 7.76
CA VAL A 302 11.85 7.65 8.52
C VAL A 302 12.18 6.20 8.23
N LYS A 303 12.52 5.44 9.28
CA LYS A 303 12.66 3.98 9.25
C LYS A 303 11.35 3.37 9.75
N LYS A 304 10.81 2.39 9.04
CA LYS A 304 9.55 1.72 9.36
C LYS A 304 9.66 0.21 9.14
N ALA A 305 9.36 -0.60 10.15
CA ALA A 305 9.45 -2.05 10.04
C ALA A 305 8.43 -2.77 10.93
N ARG A 306 8.02 -3.96 10.51
CA ARG A 306 7.22 -4.93 11.28
C ARG A 306 8.03 -6.20 11.45
N VAL A 307 8.82 -6.26 12.51
CA VAL A 307 9.76 -7.33 12.78
C VAL A 307 9.76 -7.71 14.26
N ARG A 308 10.25 -8.90 14.59
CA ARG A 308 10.38 -9.37 15.97
C ARG A 308 11.37 -8.54 16.76
N GLY A 309 11.26 -8.57 18.10
CA GLY A 309 12.06 -7.76 19.01
C GLY A 309 13.57 -7.82 18.77
N GLU A 310 14.14 -9.00 18.50
CA GLU A 310 15.57 -9.15 18.18
C GLU A 310 16.00 -8.40 16.91
N HIS A 311 15.11 -8.37 15.89
CA HIS A 311 15.35 -7.62 14.66
C HIS A 311 15.13 -6.12 14.85
N VAL A 312 14.26 -5.71 15.77
CA VAL A 312 14.09 -4.30 16.17
C VAL A 312 15.39 -3.78 16.80
N GLU A 313 16.00 -4.55 17.70
CA GLU A 313 17.30 -4.18 18.29
C GLU A 313 18.38 -3.97 17.24
N HIS A 314 18.47 -4.88 16.27
CA HIS A 314 19.42 -4.78 15.17
C HIS A 314 19.14 -3.55 14.28
N LEU A 315 17.87 -3.31 13.92
CA LEU A 315 17.46 -2.15 13.14
C LEU A 315 17.86 -0.84 13.84
N ILE A 316 17.60 -0.74 15.14
CA ILE A 316 17.90 0.47 15.92
C ILE A 316 19.41 0.69 16.03
N ALA A 317 20.18 -0.37 16.30
CA ALA A 317 21.64 -0.28 16.39
C ALA A 317 22.27 0.12 15.04
N GLN A 318 21.84 -0.49 13.95
CA GLN A 318 22.31 -0.15 12.61
C GLN A 318 21.94 1.29 12.24
N THR A 319 20.71 1.72 12.49
CA THR A 319 20.27 3.10 12.21
C THR A 319 21.06 4.11 13.03
N ALA A 320 21.31 3.84 14.31
CA ALA A 320 22.13 4.71 15.15
C ALA A 320 23.58 4.83 14.64
N TYR A 321 24.13 3.74 14.08
CA TYR A 321 25.43 3.77 13.44
C TYR A 321 25.44 4.63 12.17
N GLU A 322 24.40 4.51 11.34
CA GLU A 322 24.23 5.31 10.10
C GLU A 322 24.04 6.80 10.42
N ASP A 323 23.21 7.14 11.42
CA ASP A 323 22.96 8.53 11.85
C ASP A 323 24.18 9.19 12.51
N GLY A 324 25.04 8.39 13.12
CA GLY A 324 26.23 8.88 13.81
C GLY A 324 26.01 9.31 15.26
N ARG A 325 27.10 9.40 16.03
CA ARG A 325 27.06 9.65 17.49
C ARG A 325 26.61 11.07 17.91
N HIS A 326 26.52 11.98 16.95
CA HIS A 326 26.02 13.34 17.20
C HIS A 326 24.50 13.44 17.22
N VAL A 327 23.81 12.39 16.76
CA VAL A 327 22.34 12.28 16.81
C VAL A 327 21.96 11.62 18.13
N ALA A 328 21.12 12.29 18.92
CA ALA A 328 20.52 11.69 20.11
C ALA A 328 19.52 10.61 19.71
N VAL A 329 19.54 9.47 20.42
CA VAL A 329 18.56 8.40 20.21
C VAL A 329 17.55 8.42 21.35
N ARG A 330 16.28 8.48 21.05
CA ARG A 330 15.19 8.47 22.01
C ARG A 330 14.19 7.39 21.65
N MET A 331 13.56 6.82 22.66
CA MET A 331 12.56 5.76 22.50
C MET A 331 11.37 6.03 23.42
N GLU A 332 10.15 5.84 22.92
CA GLU A 332 8.98 5.88 23.77
C GLU A 332 9.07 4.80 24.84
N GLN A 333 8.92 5.17 26.10
CA GLN A 333 9.01 4.26 27.24
C GLN A 333 7.61 3.94 27.74
N GLU A 334 7.22 2.68 27.68
CA GLU A 334 6.00 2.19 28.28
C GLU A 334 5.95 2.42 29.79
N PRO A 335 4.76 2.63 30.36
CA PRO A 335 4.59 2.71 31.82
C PRO A 335 4.97 1.40 32.52
N GLY A 336 5.54 1.50 33.73
CA GLY A 336 5.83 0.34 34.56
C GLY A 336 7.30 -0.08 34.61
N SER A 337 7.56 -1.23 35.26
CA SER A 337 8.91 -1.78 35.46
C SER A 337 9.49 -2.41 34.19
N SER A 338 8.64 -3.01 33.35
CA SER A 338 9.03 -3.62 32.08
C SER A 338 9.60 -2.57 31.11
N GLY A 339 8.93 -1.43 30.96
CA GLY A 339 9.44 -0.34 30.11
C GLY A 339 10.78 0.21 30.60
N LYS A 340 10.99 0.31 31.94
CA LYS A 340 12.28 0.73 32.47
C LYS A 340 13.38 -0.31 32.18
N ALA A 341 13.09 -1.59 32.39
CA ALA A 341 14.04 -2.67 32.14
C ALA A 341 14.45 -2.72 30.67
N LEU A 342 13.50 -2.51 29.75
CA LEU A 342 13.76 -2.44 28.31
C LEU A 342 14.71 -1.28 27.98
N ILE A 343 14.46 -0.08 28.48
CA ILE A 343 15.33 1.09 28.27
C ILE A 343 16.74 0.83 28.84
N ASP A 344 16.86 0.23 30.02
CA ASP A 344 18.16 -0.14 30.60
C ASP A 344 18.90 -1.17 29.75
N GLN A 345 18.19 -2.15 29.16
CA GLN A 345 18.75 -3.15 28.24
C GLN A 345 19.29 -2.46 26.98
N TYR A 346 18.50 -1.59 26.35
CA TYR A 346 18.93 -0.85 25.16
C TYR A 346 20.17 0.00 25.43
N ALA A 347 20.19 0.73 26.54
CA ALA A 347 21.31 1.58 26.89
C ALA A 347 22.62 0.80 27.07
N ARG A 348 22.54 -0.41 27.66
CA ARG A 348 23.75 -1.22 27.97
C ARG A 348 24.19 -2.11 26.80
N ASN A 349 23.24 -2.72 26.09
CA ASN A 349 23.54 -3.81 25.18
C ASN A 349 23.38 -3.43 23.70
N VAL A 350 22.44 -2.55 23.37
CA VAL A 350 22.13 -2.20 21.97
C VAL A 350 22.80 -0.89 21.54
N LEU A 351 22.83 0.11 22.41
CA LEU A 351 23.31 1.47 22.13
C LEU A 351 24.43 1.93 23.09
N PRO A 352 25.45 1.09 23.37
CA PRO A 352 26.53 1.50 24.27
C PRO A 352 27.30 2.69 23.70
N GLY A 353 27.40 3.76 24.47
CA GLY A 353 28.13 4.97 24.07
C GLY A 353 27.39 5.93 23.14
N TYR A 354 26.11 5.72 22.91
CA TYR A 354 25.22 6.70 22.28
C TYR A 354 24.51 7.54 23.35
N ASP A 355 24.09 8.78 22.99
CA ASP A 355 23.18 9.57 23.81
C ASP A 355 21.76 8.97 23.69
N PHE A 356 21.49 7.94 24.48
CA PHE A 356 20.22 7.21 24.48
C PHE A 356 19.44 7.44 25.78
N ALA A 357 18.11 7.66 25.62
CA ALA A 357 17.19 7.75 26.76
C ALA A 357 15.77 7.33 26.37
N GLY A 358 15.06 6.70 27.32
CA GLY A 358 13.63 6.47 27.24
C GLY A 358 12.83 7.72 27.61
N ILE A 359 11.82 8.05 26.83
CA ILE A 359 10.92 9.18 27.04
C ILE A 359 9.53 8.65 27.36
N ARG A 360 8.99 8.99 28.52
CA ARG A 360 7.62 8.62 28.89
C ARG A 360 6.62 9.51 28.18
N ALA A 361 5.71 8.88 27.44
CA ALA A 361 4.55 9.58 26.94
C ALA A 361 3.60 9.96 28.09
N THR A 362 3.12 11.18 28.08
CA THR A 362 2.16 11.70 29.07
C THR A 362 1.00 12.38 28.36
N GLY A 363 -0.23 12.04 28.73
CA GLY A 363 -1.45 12.56 28.10
C GLY A 363 -1.90 11.74 26.88
N ASP A 364 -3.01 12.16 26.29
CA ASP A 364 -3.54 11.51 25.10
C ASP A 364 -2.77 11.95 23.84
N LYS A 365 -2.79 11.09 22.81
CA LYS A 365 -2.07 11.27 21.55
C LYS A 365 -2.43 12.59 20.83
N VAL A 366 -3.72 12.90 20.77
CA VAL A 366 -4.23 14.11 20.09
C VAL A 366 -3.70 15.38 20.77
N THR A 367 -3.73 15.42 22.09
CA THR A 367 -3.19 16.56 22.84
C THR A 367 -1.68 16.72 22.66
N ARG A 368 -0.93 15.60 22.62
CA ARG A 368 0.53 15.61 22.36
C ARG A 368 0.85 16.13 20.95
N ALA A 369 0.03 15.82 19.97
CA ALA A 369 0.25 16.19 18.57
C ALA A 369 -0.06 17.67 18.26
N ARG A 370 -0.85 18.36 19.09
CA ARG A 370 -1.25 19.77 18.84
C ARG A 370 -0.09 20.76 18.63
N PRO A 371 1.01 20.75 19.41
CA PRO A 371 2.12 21.65 19.15
C PRO A 371 2.79 21.40 17.80
N PHE A 372 2.90 20.13 17.38
CA PHE A 372 3.44 19.78 16.09
C PHE A 372 2.50 20.19 14.95
N ALA A 373 1.19 19.99 15.12
CA ALA A 373 0.19 20.43 14.14
C ALA A 373 0.21 21.96 13.96
N ALA A 374 0.37 22.72 15.05
CA ALA A 374 0.53 24.17 14.98
C ALA A 374 1.81 24.57 14.22
N ALA A 375 2.92 23.85 14.42
CA ALA A 375 4.16 24.09 13.67
C ALA A 375 3.99 23.79 12.18
N VAL A 376 3.28 22.70 11.82
CA VAL A 376 2.94 22.36 10.43
C VAL A 376 2.08 23.46 9.80
N ALA A 377 1.01 23.87 10.45
CA ALA A 377 0.10 24.92 9.95
C ALA A 377 0.81 26.27 9.73
N ASN A 378 1.85 26.56 10.50
CA ASN A 378 2.66 27.77 10.37
C ASN A 378 3.85 27.62 9.37
N GLY A 379 3.97 26.50 8.64
CA GLY A 379 5.06 26.24 7.70
C GLY A 379 6.43 26.02 8.35
N ASN A 380 6.47 25.74 9.65
CA ASN A 380 7.69 25.52 10.43
C ASN A 380 8.13 24.04 10.48
N VAL A 381 7.52 23.18 9.65
CA VAL A 381 7.92 21.79 9.48
C VAL A 381 8.28 21.55 8.02
N ARG A 382 9.51 21.12 7.80
CA ARG A 382 10.03 20.79 6.49
C ARG A 382 10.32 19.28 6.39
N VAL A 383 10.00 18.68 5.27
CA VAL A 383 10.08 17.22 5.10
C VAL A 383 10.92 16.92 3.86
N VAL A 384 12.01 16.20 4.06
CA VAL A 384 12.91 15.82 2.96
C VAL A 384 12.28 14.71 2.12
N ARG A 385 12.37 14.84 0.80
CA ARG A 385 11.84 13.84 -0.12
C ARG A 385 12.62 12.52 0.00
N GLY A 386 11.88 11.43 0.21
CA GLY A 386 12.42 10.07 0.31
C GLY A 386 11.38 9.03 -0.06
N PRO A 387 11.77 7.76 -0.18
CA PRO A 387 10.85 6.67 -0.55
C PRO A 387 9.71 6.45 0.46
N TRP A 388 9.89 6.89 1.70
CA TRP A 388 8.94 6.80 2.81
C TRP A 388 7.88 7.93 2.82
N LEU A 389 8.11 9.03 2.07
CA LEU A 389 7.34 10.28 2.19
C LEU A 389 5.84 10.12 1.93
N THR A 390 5.46 9.35 0.92
CA THR A 390 4.06 9.22 0.53
C THR A 390 3.24 8.55 1.62
N ASP A 391 3.72 7.42 2.14
CA ASP A 391 3.07 6.67 3.22
C ASP A 391 3.02 7.49 4.52
N TRP A 392 4.08 8.24 4.80
CA TRP A 392 4.15 9.14 5.95
C TRP A 392 3.11 10.26 5.86
N LEU A 393 3.01 10.96 4.74
CA LEU A 393 2.03 12.03 4.52
C LEU A 393 0.58 11.51 4.58
N ASP A 394 0.34 10.28 4.15
CA ASP A 394 -0.99 9.67 4.21
C ASP A 394 -1.43 9.39 5.64
N GLU A 395 -0.52 8.87 6.48
CA GLU A 395 -0.81 8.62 7.90
C GLU A 395 -1.10 9.95 8.62
N PHE A 396 -0.28 10.98 8.41
CA PHE A 396 -0.52 12.31 8.99
C PHE A 396 -1.83 12.93 8.54
N SER A 397 -2.12 12.91 7.23
CA SER A 397 -3.36 13.49 6.71
C SER A 397 -4.62 12.75 7.12
N SER A 398 -4.50 11.52 7.64
CA SER A 398 -5.60 10.70 8.16
C SER A 398 -5.78 10.82 9.67
N PHE A 399 -4.80 11.36 10.39
CA PHE A 399 -4.82 11.45 11.86
C PHE A 399 -5.75 12.59 12.33
N PRO A 400 -6.50 12.41 13.44
CA PRO A 400 -6.58 11.20 14.26
C PRO A 400 -7.71 10.23 13.87
N GLU A 401 -8.74 10.66 13.13
CA GLU A 401 -10.01 9.93 13.04
C GLU A 401 -10.00 8.77 12.06
N ALA A 402 -9.20 8.88 11.00
CA ALA A 402 -9.21 7.94 9.89
C ALA A 402 -7.92 7.13 9.74
N ALA A 403 -6.96 7.29 10.64
CA ALA A 403 -5.70 6.55 10.63
C ALA A 403 -5.92 5.12 11.13
N ASN A 404 -5.52 4.12 10.34
CA ASN A 404 -5.46 2.73 10.79
C ASN A 404 -4.28 2.50 11.73
N HIS A 405 -3.20 3.25 11.52
CA HIS A 405 -1.97 3.28 12.32
C HIS A 405 -1.56 4.72 12.53
N ASP A 406 -0.95 5.01 13.68
CA ASP A 406 -0.47 6.34 14.05
C ASP A 406 1.01 6.34 14.53
N ASP A 407 1.72 5.25 14.26
CA ASP A 407 3.10 5.02 14.72
C ASP A 407 4.10 6.06 14.16
N GLN A 408 3.90 6.51 12.90
CA GLN A 408 4.71 7.56 12.29
C GLN A 408 4.41 8.93 12.90
N VAL A 409 3.14 9.17 13.25
CA VAL A 409 2.73 10.40 13.95
C VAL A 409 3.34 10.42 15.35
N ASP A 410 3.21 9.32 16.12
CA ASP A 410 3.76 9.24 17.50
C ASP A 410 5.27 9.42 17.50
N SER A 411 5.99 8.78 16.58
CA SER A 411 7.44 8.93 16.44
C SER A 411 7.86 10.37 16.10
N ALA A 412 7.20 11.03 15.15
CA ALA A 412 7.54 12.40 14.76
C ALA A 412 7.15 13.43 15.85
N VAL A 413 5.98 13.26 16.47
CA VAL A 413 5.53 14.10 17.60
C VAL A 413 6.47 13.95 18.79
N GLY A 414 6.93 12.72 19.08
CA GLY A 414 7.92 12.44 20.11
C GLY A 414 9.25 13.16 19.85
N ALA A 415 9.74 13.10 18.60
CA ALA A 415 10.94 13.82 18.18
C ALA A 415 10.81 15.34 18.34
N PHE A 416 9.70 15.92 17.86
CA PHE A 416 9.41 17.33 17.96
C PHE A 416 9.32 17.81 19.42
N THR A 417 8.59 17.07 20.25
CA THR A 417 8.44 17.36 21.68
C THR A 417 9.79 17.34 22.41
N HIS A 418 10.64 16.34 22.09
CA HIS A 418 11.98 16.24 22.67
C HIS A 418 12.86 17.43 22.30
N LEU A 419 12.87 17.83 21.03
CA LEU A 419 13.73 18.90 20.52
C LEU A 419 13.27 20.31 20.97
N THR A 420 11.96 20.53 21.03
CA THR A 420 11.39 21.85 21.34
C THR A 420 11.06 22.04 22.82
N GLY A 421 10.81 20.97 23.57
CA GLY A 421 10.25 20.99 24.91
C GLY A 421 8.77 21.41 24.98
N LEU A 422 8.13 21.61 23.82
CA LEU A 422 6.70 21.93 23.73
C LEU A 422 5.86 20.67 23.94
N GLY A 423 4.76 20.79 24.68
CA GLY A 423 3.89 19.64 25.00
C GLY A 423 4.29 18.88 26.27
N LEU A 424 5.42 19.22 26.91
CA LEU A 424 5.76 18.67 28.22
C LEU A 424 4.97 19.40 29.32
N PRO A 425 4.46 18.69 30.34
CA PRO A 425 3.83 19.35 31.49
C PRO A 425 4.84 20.30 32.15
N GLN A 426 4.47 21.56 32.25
CA GLN A 426 5.32 22.56 32.94
C GLN A 426 5.56 22.09 34.39
N ARG A 427 6.81 21.77 34.72
CA ARG A 427 7.20 21.62 36.11
C ARG A 427 6.92 22.97 36.82
N LYS A 428 5.95 22.99 37.73
CA LYS A 428 5.77 24.14 38.62
C LYS A 428 7.13 24.40 39.26
N ARG A 429 7.79 25.51 38.91
CA ARG A 429 8.95 26.00 39.63
C ARG A 429 8.45 26.26 41.05
N ALA A 430 8.90 25.45 42.01
CA ALA A 430 8.72 25.79 43.40
C ALA A 430 9.37 27.16 43.61
N ALA A 431 8.59 28.16 43.94
CA ALA A 431 9.12 29.44 44.39
C ALA A 431 9.89 29.17 45.68
N ILE A 432 11.21 29.26 45.63
CA ILE A 432 12.02 29.34 46.83
C ILE A 432 11.75 30.73 47.37
N ILE A 433 10.89 30.80 48.38
CA ILE A 433 10.75 32.00 49.22
C ILE A 433 11.97 31.97 50.15
N LEU A 434 12.91 32.91 49.94
CA LEU A 434 13.98 33.24 50.85
C LEU A 434 13.45 34.07 51.99
#